data_5d28ead6ca183f25add769afac5c3263
#
_entry.id   5d28ead6ca183f25add769afac5c3263
#
_cell.length_a   1.000
_cell.length_b   1.000
_cell.length_c   1.000
_cell.angle_alpha   90.00
_cell.angle_beta   90.00
_cell.angle_gamma   90.00
#
_symmetry.space_group_name_H-M   'P 1'
#
loop_
_entity.id
_entity.type
_entity.pdbx_description
1 polymer ?
#
loop_
_entity_poly.entity_id
_entity_poly.type
_entity_poly.pdbx_seq_one_letter_code
_entity_poly.pdbx_strand_id
1 'polypeptide(L)'
;MNWTGNTDRDLALSVFMSGLIQLRKNFPLLRQTQFLHGQEIGEQNLKNVIWLKPDGSEMNDDDWHDPEVDTIGLLLSEASLNQAIVLINGSTTTTNFCLPPSETGRRWRLLVDTAVGRINPDEPFFHPQEIFSLPERSLFLLASSPS
;
A
#
# COMPACT_ATOMS: atom_id res chain seq x y z
N MET A 1 -12.40 -15.69 26.60
CA MET A 1 -12.34 -15.82 25.14
C MET A 1 -13.42 -16.80 24.73
N ASN A 2 -14.44 -16.37 24.03
CA ASN A 2 -15.61 -17.23 23.73
C ASN A 2 -15.43 -17.80 22.31
N TRP A 3 -15.07 -19.05 22.21
CA TRP A 3 -14.79 -19.75 20.95
C TRP A 3 -16.05 -20.29 20.24
N THR A 4 -17.24 -20.12 20.86
CA THR A 4 -18.48 -20.80 20.46
C THR A 4 -19.55 -19.89 19.88
N GLY A 5 -19.23 -18.64 19.58
CA GLY A 5 -20.20 -17.70 19.00
C GLY A 5 -19.56 -16.86 17.89
N ASN A 6 -19.37 -17.44 16.71
CA ASN A 6 -18.98 -16.65 15.54
C ASN A 6 -20.18 -15.77 15.15
N THR A 7 -20.05 -14.47 15.39
CA THR A 7 -20.96 -13.48 14.85
C THR A 7 -20.66 -13.27 13.36
N ASP A 8 -21.60 -12.69 12.59
CA ASP A 8 -21.35 -12.34 11.17
C ASP A 8 -20.10 -11.46 11.01
N ARG A 9 -19.82 -10.61 12.00
CA ARG A 9 -18.62 -9.77 12.05
C ARG A 9 -17.34 -10.59 12.20
N ASP A 10 -17.35 -11.63 13.03
CA ASP A 10 -16.20 -12.51 13.23
C ASP A 10 -15.91 -13.33 11.98
N LEU A 11 -16.95 -13.77 11.28
CA LEU A 11 -16.84 -14.47 10.00
C LEU A 11 -16.28 -13.54 8.92
N ALA A 12 -16.75 -12.30 8.82
CA ALA A 12 -16.26 -11.30 7.88
C ALA A 12 -14.76 -11.01 8.12
N LEU A 13 -14.35 -10.85 9.39
CA LEU A 13 -12.95 -10.66 9.76
C LEU A 13 -12.10 -11.87 9.39
N SER A 14 -12.59 -13.08 9.64
CA SER A 14 -11.90 -14.33 9.30
C SER A 14 -11.69 -14.47 7.79
N VAL A 15 -12.70 -14.15 6.99
CA VAL A 15 -12.60 -14.14 5.52
C VAL A 15 -11.59 -13.10 5.05
N PHE A 16 -11.63 -11.89 5.61
CA PHE A 16 -10.69 -10.82 5.29
C PHE A 16 -9.24 -11.23 5.62
N MET A 17 -9.00 -11.77 6.81
CA MET A 17 -7.67 -12.25 7.21
C MET A 17 -7.16 -13.39 6.32
N SER A 18 -8.03 -14.33 5.95
CA SER A 18 -7.69 -15.41 5.02
C SER A 18 -7.28 -14.87 3.64
N GLY A 19 -7.99 -13.85 3.15
CA GLY A 19 -7.67 -13.15 1.92
C GLY A 19 -6.30 -12.45 1.98
N LEU A 20 -5.98 -11.76 3.09
CA LEU A 20 -4.68 -11.14 3.29
C LEU A 20 -3.54 -12.16 3.28
N ILE A 21 -3.75 -13.32 3.92
CA ILE A 21 -2.76 -14.42 3.94
C ILE A 21 -2.53 -14.94 2.51
N GLN A 22 -3.58 -15.14 1.73
CA GLN A 22 -3.47 -15.58 0.33
C GLN A 22 -2.78 -14.51 -0.53
N LEU A 23 -3.14 -13.24 -0.36
CA LEU A 23 -2.50 -12.14 -1.06
C LEU A 23 -0.99 -12.11 -0.79
N ARG A 24 -0.59 -12.21 0.50
CA ARG A 24 0.82 -12.25 0.89
C ARG A 24 1.56 -13.45 0.30
N LYS A 25 0.90 -14.62 0.18
CA LYS A 25 1.48 -15.81 -0.46
C LYS A 25 1.70 -15.62 -1.95
N ASN A 26 0.78 -14.93 -2.62
CA ASN A 26 0.78 -14.75 -4.08
C ASN A 26 1.66 -13.57 -4.54
N PHE A 27 1.99 -12.65 -3.62
CA PHE A 27 2.84 -11.48 -3.91
C PHE A 27 4.20 -11.61 -3.22
N PRO A 28 5.25 -12.08 -3.93
CA PRO A 28 6.60 -12.21 -3.37
C PRO A 28 7.14 -10.90 -2.79
N LEU A 29 6.81 -9.76 -3.39
CA LEU A 29 7.20 -8.44 -2.93
C LEU A 29 6.77 -8.15 -1.48
N LEU A 30 5.68 -8.76 -0.99
CA LEU A 30 5.22 -8.67 0.40
C LEU A 30 5.90 -9.70 1.32
N ARG A 31 6.83 -10.52 0.81
CA ARG A 31 7.55 -11.58 1.54
C ARG A 31 9.05 -11.54 1.31
N GLN A 32 9.62 -10.36 1.27
CA GLN A 32 11.05 -10.22 1.04
C GLN A 32 11.85 -10.93 2.13
N THR A 33 12.91 -11.63 1.72
CA THR A 33 13.81 -12.37 2.62
C THR A 33 15.00 -11.52 3.06
N GLN A 34 15.22 -10.39 2.40
CA GLN A 34 16.28 -9.44 2.73
C GLN A 34 15.69 -8.22 3.43
N PHE A 35 16.49 -7.62 4.32
CA PHE A 35 16.11 -6.36 4.94
C PHE A 35 16.02 -5.25 3.89
N LEU A 36 15.02 -4.39 4.04
CA LEU A 36 14.83 -3.20 3.20
C LEU A 36 15.60 -2.03 3.83
N HIS A 37 16.55 -1.48 3.11
CA HIS A 37 17.45 -0.44 3.63
C HIS A 37 17.32 0.90 2.89
N GLY A 38 16.36 1.05 1.98
CA GLY A 38 16.26 2.22 1.13
C GLY A 38 17.41 2.34 0.12
N GLN A 39 18.13 1.24 -0.13
CA GLN A 39 19.24 1.20 -1.08
C GLN A 39 18.73 1.00 -2.51
N GLU A 40 19.49 1.52 -3.46
CA GLU A 40 19.24 1.32 -4.87
C GLU A 40 19.42 -0.15 -5.26
N ILE A 41 18.47 -0.66 -6.07
CA ILE A 41 18.47 -2.02 -6.58
C ILE A 41 18.40 -2.02 -8.11
N GLY A 42 19.09 -2.98 -8.71
CA GLY A 42 19.14 -3.13 -10.18
C GLY A 42 19.89 -2.00 -10.89
N GLU A 43 19.80 -1.99 -12.22
CA GLU A 43 20.47 -1.01 -13.07
C GLU A 43 19.76 0.34 -13.16
N GLN A 44 18.55 0.44 -12.58
CA GLN A 44 17.67 1.60 -12.74
C GLN A 44 17.60 2.50 -11.50
N ASN A 45 18.50 2.29 -10.53
CA ASN A 45 18.64 3.09 -9.32
C ASN A 45 17.33 3.20 -8.50
N LEU A 46 16.46 2.20 -8.59
CA LEU A 46 15.26 2.13 -7.77
C LEU A 46 15.61 1.76 -6.33
N LYS A 47 15.14 2.54 -5.39
CA LYS A 47 15.23 2.16 -3.97
C LYS A 47 14.26 1.01 -3.67
N ASN A 48 14.69 0.02 -2.89
CA ASN A 48 13.87 -1.12 -2.50
C ASN A 48 12.71 -0.75 -1.57
N VAL A 49 12.84 0.36 -0.84
CA VAL A 49 11.81 0.95 0.00
C VAL A 49 11.93 2.48 -0.02
N ILE A 50 10.79 3.16 -0.15
CA ILE A 50 10.67 4.61 -0.07
C ILE A 50 9.45 4.95 0.78
N TRP A 51 9.61 5.89 1.70
CA TRP A 51 8.50 6.47 2.44
C TRP A 51 8.07 7.77 1.75
N LEU A 52 6.78 7.92 1.53
CA LEU A 52 6.19 9.01 0.74
C LEU A 52 5.24 9.85 1.59
N LYS A 53 5.25 11.14 1.29
CA LYS A 53 4.25 12.12 1.75
C LYS A 53 2.98 12.07 0.88
N PRO A 54 1.89 12.70 1.33
CA PRO A 54 0.65 12.80 0.54
C PRO A 54 0.82 13.46 -0.84
N ASP A 55 1.81 14.31 -1.02
CA ASP A 55 2.13 14.93 -2.32
C ASP A 55 2.89 14.01 -3.29
N GLY A 56 3.21 12.78 -2.85
CA GLY A 56 3.95 11.76 -3.62
C GLY A 56 5.47 11.91 -3.55
N SER A 57 6.01 12.89 -2.83
CA SER A 57 7.45 13.05 -2.62
C SER A 57 7.98 12.16 -1.48
N GLU A 58 9.29 11.85 -1.52
CA GLU A 58 9.95 11.08 -0.47
C GLU A 58 10.01 11.88 0.84
N MET A 59 9.75 11.22 1.96
CA MET A 59 9.90 11.79 3.29
C MET A 59 11.37 12.04 3.62
N ASN A 60 11.64 13.16 4.26
CA ASN A 60 12.96 13.52 4.81
C ASN A 60 12.93 13.48 6.35
N ASP A 61 14.08 13.77 6.97
CA ASP A 61 14.22 13.70 8.44
C ASP A 61 13.27 14.67 9.17
N ASP A 62 13.00 15.86 8.60
CA ASP A 62 12.10 16.82 9.20
C ASP A 62 10.65 16.35 9.17
N ASP A 63 10.25 15.66 8.08
CA ASP A 63 8.91 15.10 7.94
C ASP A 63 8.64 14.01 9.01
N TRP A 64 9.66 13.22 9.38
CA TRP A 64 9.54 12.21 10.44
C TRP A 64 9.36 12.79 11.85
N HIS A 65 9.77 14.03 12.05
CA HIS A 65 9.63 14.73 13.33
C HIS A 65 8.42 15.67 13.37
N ASP A 66 7.68 15.80 12.28
CA ASP A 66 6.48 16.60 12.20
C ASP A 66 5.28 15.87 12.84
N PRO A 67 4.72 16.38 13.96
CA PRO A 67 3.59 15.76 14.64
C PRO A 67 2.28 15.82 13.83
N GLU A 68 2.21 16.62 12.76
CA GLU A 68 1.04 16.74 11.91
C GLU A 68 1.01 15.67 10.79
N VAL A 69 2.08 14.90 10.63
CA VAL A 69 2.13 13.81 9.64
C VAL A 69 1.35 12.61 10.18
N ASP A 70 0.16 12.42 9.65
CA ASP A 70 -0.76 11.33 9.97
C ASP A 70 -1.10 10.43 8.77
N THR A 71 -0.59 10.79 7.60
CA THR A 71 -0.82 10.09 6.32
C THR A 71 0.51 9.85 5.62
N ILE A 72 0.80 8.59 5.34
CA ILE A 72 2.07 8.17 4.73
C ILE A 72 1.86 7.12 3.65
N GLY A 73 2.79 7.03 2.71
CA GLY A 73 2.90 5.96 1.73
C GLY A 73 4.19 5.16 1.93
N LEU A 74 4.11 3.84 1.78
CA LEU A 74 5.26 2.94 1.75
C LEU A 74 5.35 2.31 0.37
N LEU A 75 6.30 2.75 -0.45
CA LEU A 75 6.57 2.19 -1.77
C LEU A 75 7.64 1.12 -1.66
N LEU A 76 7.30 -0.09 -2.08
CA LEU A 76 8.19 -1.24 -2.18
C LEU A 76 8.52 -1.49 -3.65
N SER A 77 9.78 -1.77 -3.95
CA SER A 77 10.21 -2.10 -5.31
C SER A 77 11.15 -3.30 -5.31
N GLU A 78 11.12 -4.07 -6.38
CA GLU A 78 12.07 -5.15 -6.64
C GLU A 78 12.78 -4.96 -7.99
N ALA A 79 13.91 -5.64 -8.18
CA ALA A 79 14.74 -5.51 -9.37
C ALA A 79 14.00 -5.86 -10.69
N SER A 80 12.93 -6.65 -10.62
CA SER A 80 12.04 -6.97 -11.73
C SER A 80 11.07 -5.85 -12.12
N LEU A 81 11.19 -4.67 -11.47
CA LEU A 81 10.30 -3.51 -11.64
C LEU A 81 8.86 -3.73 -11.16
N ASN A 82 8.60 -4.79 -10.43
CA ASN A 82 7.34 -4.89 -9.69
C ASN A 82 7.38 -3.94 -8.51
N GLN A 83 6.29 -3.24 -8.31
CA GLN A 83 6.15 -2.28 -7.22
C GLN A 83 4.82 -2.50 -6.49
N ALA A 84 4.82 -2.22 -5.20
CA ALA A 84 3.62 -2.15 -4.40
C ALA A 84 3.68 -0.91 -3.51
N ILE A 85 2.54 -0.26 -3.33
CA ILE A 85 2.44 0.87 -2.42
C ILE A 85 1.38 0.59 -1.36
N VAL A 86 1.74 0.79 -0.11
CA VAL A 86 0.83 0.78 1.03
C VAL A 86 0.56 2.23 1.40
N LEU A 87 -0.69 2.65 1.33
CA LEU A 87 -1.14 3.98 1.73
C LEU A 87 -1.84 3.88 3.07
N ILE A 88 -1.45 4.69 4.03
CA ILE A 88 -1.98 4.68 5.40
C ILE A 88 -2.45 6.07 5.75
N ASN A 89 -3.73 6.19 6.10
CA ASN A 89 -4.31 7.40 6.67
C ASN A 89 -4.69 7.13 8.13
N GLY A 90 -3.93 7.68 9.07
CA GLY A 90 -4.19 7.59 10.50
C GLY A 90 -5.10 8.71 11.03
N SER A 91 -5.41 9.72 10.20
CA SER A 91 -6.23 10.86 10.59
C SER A 91 -7.70 10.53 10.73
N THR A 92 -8.47 11.49 11.23
CA THR A 92 -9.93 11.43 11.34
C THR A 92 -10.65 12.08 10.17
N THR A 93 -9.92 12.42 9.12
CA THR A 93 -10.43 13.06 7.91
C THR A 93 -9.92 12.38 6.65
N THR A 94 -10.65 12.52 5.56
CA THR A 94 -10.19 12.05 4.26
C THR A 94 -9.02 12.89 3.78
N THR A 95 -7.95 12.22 3.32
CA THR A 95 -6.74 12.86 2.79
C THR A 95 -6.52 12.45 1.34
N ASN A 96 -6.14 13.39 0.50
CA ASN A 96 -5.75 13.12 -0.88
C ASN A 96 -4.27 12.75 -0.93
N PHE A 97 -3.97 11.66 -1.64
CA PHE A 97 -2.61 11.17 -1.84
C PHE A 97 -2.28 11.12 -3.34
N CYS A 98 -1.20 11.75 -3.73
CA CYS A 98 -0.68 11.69 -5.10
C CYS A 98 0.09 10.39 -5.28
N LEU A 99 -0.39 9.49 -6.14
CA LEU A 99 0.31 8.24 -6.44
C LEU A 99 1.68 8.53 -7.09
N PRO A 100 2.73 7.79 -6.74
CA PRO A 100 4.04 8.04 -7.31
C PRO A 100 4.06 7.78 -8.84
N PRO A 101 4.98 8.39 -9.56
CA PRO A 101 5.21 8.04 -10.95
C PRO A 101 5.59 6.56 -11.07
N SER A 102 5.19 5.92 -12.13
CA SER A 102 5.64 4.57 -12.46
C SER A 102 6.73 4.65 -13.52
N GLU A 103 7.93 4.16 -13.20
CA GLU A 103 9.07 4.13 -14.13
C GLU A 103 8.77 3.39 -15.44
N THR A 104 7.79 2.50 -15.41
CA THR A 104 7.40 1.67 -16.55
C THR A 104 6.09 2.10 -17.19
N GLY A 105 5.48 3.21 -16.75
CA GLY A 105 4.16 3.63 -17.19
C GLY A 105 3.03 2.67 -16.77
N ARG A 106 3.31 1.72 -15.90
CA ARG A 106 2.32 0.75 -15.41
C ARG A 106 1.27 1.45 -14.56
N ARG A 107 0.05 0.93 -14.60
CA ARG A 107 -1.04 1.41 -13.74
C ARG A 107 -0.98 0.75 -12.36
N TRP A 108 -1.57 1.41 -11.38
CA TRP A 108 -1.75 0.89 -10.03
C TRP A 108 -3.07 0.13 -9.92
N ARG A 109 -3.00 -1.14 -9.58
CA ARG A 109 -4.18 -1.96 -9.30
C ARG A 109 -4.42 -2.01 -7.79
N LEU A 110 -5.65 -1.71 -7.37
CA LEU A 110 -6.06 -1.84 -5.98
C LEU A 110 -6.13 -3.33 -5.59
N LEU A 111 -5.47 -3.69 -4.50
CA LEU A 111 -5.45 -5.05 -3.95
C LEU A 111 -6.16 -5.15 -2.61
N VAL A 112 -6.05 -4.13 -1.77
CA VAL A 112 -6.68 -4.11 -0.44
C VAL A 112 -7.28 -2.73 -0.20
N ASP A 113 -8.51 -2.74 0.28
CA ASP A 113 -9.26 -1.58 0.75
C ASP A 113 -9.84 -1.91 2.12
N THR A 114 -9.25 -1.36 3.20
CA THR A 114 -9.73 -1.60 4.55
C THR A 114 -10.94 -0.75 4.93
N ALA A 115 -11.23 0.33 4.19
CA ALA A 115 -12.38 1.18 4.47
C ALA A 115 -13.70 0.42 4.26
N VAL A 116 -13.72 -0.51 3.30
CA VAL A 116 -14.88 -1.37 3.01
C VAL A 116 -14.59 -2.86 3.23
N GLY A 117 -13.38 -3.22 3.68
CA GLY A 117 -12.99 -4.60 3.95
C GLY A 117 -12.89 -5.48 2.70
N ARG A 118 -12.42 -4.94 1.58
CA ARG A 118 -12.27 -5.69 0.32
C ARG A 118 -10.82 -6.08 0.05
N ILE A 119 -10.64 -7.28 -0.53
CA ILE A 119 -9.37 -7.79 -1.03
C ILE A 119 -9.55 -8.22 -2.48
N ASN A 120 -8.57 -7.87 -3.32
CA ASN A 120 -8.59 -8.08 -4.77
C ASN A 120 -9.90 -7.62 -5.42
N PRO A 121 -10.32 -6.37 -5.21
CA PRO A 121 -11.45 -5.86 -5.98
C PRO A 121 -11.13 -5.97 -7.47
N ASP A 122 -12.12 -6.35 -8.28
CA ASP A 122 -11.95 -6.55 -9.73
C ASP A 122 -11.51 -5.27 -10.45
N GLU A 123 -11.80 -4.12 -9.86
CA GLU A 123 -11.40 -2.75 -10.23
C GLU A 123 -11.45 -1.84 -9.00
N PRO A 124 -10.79 -0.67 -9.00
CA PRO A 124 -10.29 0.10 -10.13
C PRO A 124 -8.77 0.05 -10.32
N PHE A 125 -8.34 0.50 -11.52
CA PHE A 125 -6.95 0.84 -11.81
C PHE A 125 -6.77 2.36 -11.76
N PHE A 126 -5.62 2.79 -11.27
CA PHE A 126 -5.24 4.19 -11.15
C PHE A 126 -4.00 4.47 -12.00
N HIS A 127 -3.94 5.67 -12.55
CA HIS A 127 -2.77 6.11 -13.29
C HIS A 127 -1.66 6.61 -12.34
N PRO A 128 -0.39 6.53 -12.77
CA PRO A 128 0.68 7.24 -12.08
C PRO A 128 0.33 8.73 -11.94
N GLN A 129 0.70 9.33 -10.80
CA GLN A 129 0.42 10.72 -10.44
C GLN A 129 -1.08 11.08 -10.31
N GLU A 130 -1.96 10.09 -10.34
CA GLU A 130 -3.37 10.29 -10.05
C GLU A 130 -3.56 10.57 -8.55
N ILE A 131 -4.56 11.40 -8.23
CA ILE A 131 -4.93 11.70 -6.85
C ILE A 131 -5.85 10.59 -6.34
N PHE A 132 -5.37 9.89 -5.33
CA PHE A 132 -6.11 8.85 -4.63
C PHE A 132 -6.71 9.40 -3.34
N SER A 133 -8.02 9.28 -3.19
CA SER A 133 -8.72 9.73 -1.99
C SER A 133 -8.68 8.64 -0.91
N LEU A 134 -7.96 8.91 0.19
CA LEU A 134 -7.83 8.01 1.35
C LEU A 134 -8.87 8.38 2.41
N PRO A 135 -9.88 7.56 2.67
CA PRO A 135 -10.78 7.74 3.79
C PRO A 135 -10.04 7.78 5.13
N GLU A 136 -10.66 8.37 6.13
CA GLU A 136 -10.15 8.38 7.50
C GLU A 136 -9.85 6.95 8.01
N ARG A 137 -8.81 6.80 8.82
CA ARG A 137 -8.46 5.55 9.51
C ARG A 137 -8.49 4.33 8.59
N SER A 138 -7.84 4.44 7.46
CA SER A 138 -7.82 3.39 6.43
C SER A 138 -6.43 3.06 5.94
N LEU A 139 -6.31 1.86 5.39
CA LEU A 139 -5.12 1.37 4.70
C LEU A 139 -5.52 0.82 3.34
N PHE A 140 -4.74 1.17 2.33
CA PHE A 140 -4.88 0.66 0.97
C PHE A 140 -3.57 0.04 0.51
N LEU A 141 -3.66 -1.07 -0.21
CA LEU A 141 -2.52 -1.67 -0.90
C LEU A 141 -2.82 -1.67 -2.40
N LEU A 142 -1.92 -1.08 -3.16
CA LEU A 142 -1.94 -1.11 -4.61
C LEU A 142 -0.66 -1.77 -5.13
N ALA A 143 -0.74 -2.43 -6.28
CA ALA A 143 0.43 -2.99 -6.95
C ALA A 143 0.51 -2.53 -8.39
N SER A 144 1.74 -2.36 -8.89
CA SER A 144 1.95 -2.04 -10.30
C SER A 144 1.50 -3.23 -11.16
N SER A 145 0.72 -2.94 -12.19
CA SER A 145 0.23 -3.94 -13.15
C SER A 145 0.64 -3.54 -14.57
N PRO A 146 1.05 -4.48 -15.41
CA PRO A 146 1.21 -4.19 -16.84
C PRO A 146 -0.09 -3.58 -17.40
N SER A 147 0.04 -2.62 -18.28
CA SER A 147 -1.10 -2.01 -19.01
C SER A 147 -1.79 -3.03 -19.90
#